data_69eb3322f839a39bae535692ee14e9e0
#
_entry.id   69eb3322f839a39bae535692ee14e9e0
#
_cell.length_a   1.000
_cell.length_b   1.000
_cell.length_c   1.000
_cell.angle_alpha   90.00
_cell.angle_beta   90.00
_cell.angle_gamma   90.00
#
_symmetry.space_group_name_H-M   'P 1'
#
loop_
_entity.id
_entity.type
_entity.pdbx_description
1 polymer ?
#
loop_
_entity_poly.entity_id
_entity_poly.type
_entity_poly.pdbx_seq_one_letter_code
_entity_poly.pdbx_strand_id
1 'polypeptide(L)'
;THLGGIILTLFARDFWMLFSGTLLIGIGNGMVEAACNPLIATLYPNEKTKMLNRFHVWFPGGIVIGSILGFLIVDIMGLSWMVLVGTLFIPLAIYVYLFAGHKFPPTDRVTSGVTYNEMLKASFANPLFWFIGFCMLLTASTELATTQRISSLLEKTVSNPILVLAFINGIMMVGRLFAGDIVHKLSITKMLFFSSIFSFLGLLWLSSATGASSFLAAGVFAIGVCYFWPTMLSFVAVKIPDSGALGLSLMGGLGMFSVSIVLWVMGSMMDLDASGADTLYTLSILPVILIVLFGIRALYENKQAKAA
;
A
#
# COMPACT_ATOMS: atom_id res chain seq x y z
N THR A 1 -3.70 12.60 16.94
CA THR A 1 -3.53 11.13 16.92
C THR A 1 -2.06 10.72 16.86
N HIS A 2 -1.26 11.12 15.84
CA HIS A 2 0.15 10.70 15.70
C HIS A 2 1.01 11.03 16.93
N LEU A 3 0.97 12.27 17.44
CA LEU A 3 1.72 12.66 18.64
C LEU A 3 1.41 11.75 19.83
N GLY A 4 0.12 11.58 20.14
CA GLY A 4 -0.32 10.71 21.25
C GLY A 4 0.07 9.26 21.04
N GLY A 5 -0.05 8.74 19.79
CA GLY A 5 0.33 7.39 19.44
C GLY A 5 1.84 7.14 19.58
N ILE A 6 2.69 8.06 19.10
CA ILE A 6 4.15 7.95 19.27
C ILE A 6 4.54 7.97 20.75
N ILE A 7 3.96 8.88 21.54
CA ILE A 7 4.24 8.95 22.98
C ILE A 7 3.83 7.65 23.68
N LEU A 8 2.60 7.15 23.46
CA LEU A 8 2.15 5.89 24.05
C LEU A 8 3.02 4.71 23.64
N THR A 9 3.42 4.63 22.36
CA THR A 9 4.29 3.56 21.88
C THR A 9 5.69 3.64 22.50
N LEU A 10 6.26 4.84 22.62
CA LEU A 10 7.58 5.08 23.19
C LEU A 10 7.67 4.66 24.65
N PHE A 11 6.60 4.88 25.42
CA PHE A 11 6.55 4.55 26.85
C PHE A 11 5.79 3.24 27.13
N ALA A 12 5.50 2.44 26.11
CA ALA A 12 4.77 1.19 26.28
C ALA A 12 5.52 0.20 27.16
N ARG A 13 4.84 -0.28 28.23
CA ARG A 13 5.37 -1.27 29.17
C ARG A 13 4.59 -2.59 29.13
N ASP A 14 3.46 -2.60 28.46
CA ASP A 14 2.59 -3.76 28.31
C ASP A 14 1.94 -3.79 26.93
N PHE A 15 1.30 -4.92 26.60
CA PHE A 15 0.63 -5.14 25.32
C PHE A 15 -0.44 -4.09 25.01
N TRP A 16 -1.27 -3.74 26.00
CA TRP A 16 -2.41 -2.85 25.77
C TRP A 16 -1.97 -1.41 25.49
N MET A 17 -0.91 -0.98 26.17
CA MET A 17 -0.33 0.33 25.92
C MET A 17 0.32 0.41 24.54
N LEU A 18 1.06 -0.64 24.15
CA LEU A 18 1.64 -0.75 22.80
C LEU A 18 0.54 -0.79 21.73
N PHE A 19 -0.49 -1.62 21.94
CA PHE A 19 -1.64 -1.72 21.05
C PHE A 19 -2.35 -0.36 20.90
N SER A 20 -2.63 0.34 21.98
CA SER A 20 -3.29 1.63 21.95
C SER A 20 -2.45 2.70 21.24
N GLY A 21 -1.13 2.70 21.47
CA GLY A 21 -0.19 3.60 20.80
C GLY A 21 -0.17 3.37 19.29
N THR A 22 0.00 2.13 18.86
CA THR A 22 0.00 1.76 17.43
C THR A 22 -1.36 1.97 16.77
N LEU A 23 -2.47 1.72 17.48
CA LEU A 23 -3.82 2.01 17.01
C LEU A 23 -4.01 3.51 16.74
N LEU A 24 -3.55 4.39 17.64
CA LEU A 24 -3.62 5.84 17.44
C LEU A 24 -2.78 6.31 16.24
N ILE A 25 -1.60 5.71 16.02
CA ILE A 25 -0.80 5.97 14.81
C ILE A 25 -1.57 5.51 13.57
N GLY A 26 -2.16 4.32 13.59
CA GLY A 26 -2.97 3.79 12.49
C GLY A 26 -4.17 4.67 12.16
N ILE A 27 -4.90 5.16 13.17
CA ILE A 27 -5.98 6.13 12.98
C ILE A 27 -5.45 7.40 12.33
N GLY A 28 -4.30 7.92 12.78
CA GLY A 28 -3.68 9.09 12.18
C GLY A 28 -3.32 8.89 10.71
N ASN A 29 -2.75 7.75 10.36
CA ASN A 29 -2.44 7.38 8.97
C ASN A 29 -3.72 7.31 8.12
N GLY A 30 -4.78 6.67 8.63
CA GLY A 30 -6.07 6.62 7.94
C GLY A 30 -6.67 8.02 7.69
N MET A 31 -6.55 8.95 8.65
CA MET A 31 -7.00 10.33 8.48
C MET A 31 -6.20 11.06 7.39
N VAL A 32 -4.89 10.85 7.31
CA VAL A 32 -4.05 11.41 6.24
C VAL A 32 -4.47 10.86 4.87
N GLU A 33 -4.64 9.55 4.75
CA GLU A 33 -5.12 8.92 3.50
C GLU A 33 -6.49 9.46 3.08
N ALA A 34 -7.44 9.54 3.99
CA ALA A 34 -8.80 10.02 3.73
C ALA A 34 -8.85 11.49 3.29
N ALA A 35 -7.91 12.32 3.77
CA ALA A 35 -7.83 13.73 3.41
C ALA A 35 -6.99 13.98 2.14
N CYS A 36 -5.81 13.36 2.05
CA CYS A 36 -4.82 13.70 1.02
C CYS A 36 -5.12 13.03 -0.33
N ASN A 37 -5.65 11.81 -0.37
CA ASN A 37 -5.97 11.14 -1.64
C ASN A 37 -7.00 11.92 -2.47
N PRO A 38 -8.16 12.33 -1.91
CA PRO A 38 -9.11 13.17 -2.62
C PRO A 38 -8.52 14.54 -2.99
N LEU A 39 -7.72 15.13 -2.11
CA LEU A 39 -7.07 16.41 -2.37
C LEU A 39 -6.17 16.33 -3.62
N ILE A 40 -5.31 15.31 -3.70
CA ILE A 40 -4.43 15.11 -4.86
C ILE A 40 -5.25 14.85 -6.13
N ALA A 41 -6.31 14.04 -6.05
CA ALA A 41 -7.19 13.77 -7.19
C ALA A 41 -7.90 15.05 -7.69
N THR A 42 -8.26 15.96 -6.77
CA THR A 42 -8.88 17.27 -7.07
C THR A 42 -7.90 18.24 -7.71
N LEU A 43 -6.68 18.33 -7.15
CA LEU A 43 -5.65 19.26 -7.65
C LEU A 43 -5.14 18.89 -9.04
N TYR A 44 -5.21 17.61 -9.42
CA TYR A 44 -4.67 17.11 -10.69
C TYR A 44 -5.69 16.29 -11.48
N PRO A 45 -6.81 16.89 -11.95
CA PRO A 45 -7.92 16.15 -12.54
C PRO A 45 -7.55 15.40 -13.81
N ASN A 46 -6.58 15.90 -14.58
CA ASN A 46 -6.15 15.31 -15.85
C ASN A 46 -5.03 14.26 -15.72
N GLU A 47 -4.35 14.23 -14.55
CA GLU A 47 -3.20 13.34 -14.30
C GLU A 47 -3.36 12.55 -12.99
N LYS A 48 -4.59 12.20 -12.59
CA LYS A 48 -4.91 11.57 -11.29
C LYS A 48 -4.02 10.36 -11.00
N THR A 49 -3.87 9.44 -11.94
CA THR A 49 -3.06 8.22 -11.73
C THR A 49 -1.58 8.54 -11.50
N LYS A 50 -1.00 9.43 -12.30
CA LYS A 50 0.39 9.86 -12.15
C LYS A 50 0.61 10.53 -10.80
N MET A 51 -0.26 11.43 -10.41
CA MET A 51 -0.08 12.23 -9.20
C MET A 51 -0.39 11.46 -7.93
N LEU A 52 -1.38 10.57 -7.94
CA LEU A 52 -1.61 9.63 -6.83
C LEU A 52 -0.41 8.69 -6.63
N ASN A 53 0.17 8.16 -7.71
CA ASN A 53 1.40 7.36 -7.60
C ASN A 53 2.57 8.20 -7.03
N ARG A 54 2.76 9.44 -7.50
CA ARG A 54 3.80 10.35 -6.97
C ARG A 54 3.59 10.71 -5.49
N PHE A 55 2.36 10.94 -5.08
CA PHE A 55 2.02 11.16 -3.68
C PHE A 55 2.43 9.96 -2.83
N HIS A 56 2.15 8.75 -3.30
CA HIS A 56 2.49 7.51 -2.59
C HIS A 56 3.96 7.06 -2.71
N VAL A 57 4.84 7.82 -3.37
CA VAL A 57 6.30 7.58 -3.36
C VAL A 57 6.85 7.63 -1.94
N TRP A 58 6.34 8.54 -1.12
CA TRP A 58 6.83 8.77 0.23
C TRP A 58 6.46 7.70 1.24
N PHE A 59 5.44 6.87 0.95
CA PHE A 59 5.12 5.71 1.78
C PHE A 59 6.25 4.67 1.76
N PRO A 60 6.64 4.08 0.61
CA PRO A 60 7.81 3.21 0.56
C PRO A 60 9.11 3.96 0.89
N GLY A 61 9.22 5.24 0.55
CA GLY A 61 10.37 6.06 0.94
C GLY A 61 10.57 6.15 2.45
N GLY A 62 9.49 6.31 3.20
CA GLY A 62 9.50 6.29 4.66
C GLY A 62 9.91 4.92 5.21
N ILE A 63 9.47 3.82 4.58
CA ILE A 63 9.87 2.46 4.98
C ILE A 63 11.36 2.24 4.72
N VAL A 64 11.91 2.74 3.61
CA VAL A 64 13.36 2.68 3.33
C VAL A 64 14.14 3.41 4.42
N ILE A 65 13.77 4.64 4.73
CA ILE A 65 14.42 5.42 5.79
C ILE A 65 14.29 4.71 7.14
N GLY A 66 13.09 4.26 7.51
CA GLY A 66 12.84 3.55 8.76
C GLY A 66 13.62 2.24 8.87
N SER A 67 13.70 1.47 7.77
CA SER A 67 14.48 0.21 7.73
C SER A 67 15.98 0.45 7.90
N ILE A 68 16.52 1.47 7.23
CA ILE A 68 17.94 1.83 7.37
C ILE A 68 18.23 2.33 8.78
N LEU A 69 17.36 3.18 9.34
CA LEU A 69 17.49 3.64 10.72
C LEU A 69 17.36 2.47 11.71
N GLY A 70 16.43 1.55 11.48
CA GLY A 70 16.28 0.34 12.28
C GLY A 70 17.54 -0.50 12.29
N PHE A 71 18.11 -0.79 11.12
CA PHE A 71 19.36 -1.50 10.98
C PHE A 71 20.51 -0.80 11.71
N LEU A 72 20.67 0.51 11.51
CA LEU A 72 21.75 1.26 12.16
C LEU A 72 21.57 1.36 13.67
N ILE A 73 20.37 1.72 14.17
CA ILE A 73 20.12 1.98 15.59
C ILE A 73 20.05 0.69 16.38
N VAL A 74 19.33 -0.33 15.86
CA VAL A 74 19.07 -1.55 16.63
C VAL A 74 20.15 -2.59 16.37
N ASP A 75 20.46 -2.90 15.09
CA ASP A 75 21.36 -4.02 14.76
C ASP A 75 22.83 -3.64 14.87
N ILE A 76 23.24 -2.41 14.46
CA ILE A 76 24.64 -1.97 14.49
C ILE A 76 25.00 -1.34 15.83
N MET A 77 24.18 -0.38 16.32
CA MET A 77 24.48 0.38 17.54
C MET A 77 24.01 -0.35 18.82
N GLY A 78 23.18 -1.38 18.70
CA GLY A 78 22.63 -2.14 19.83
C GLY A 78 21.69 -1.32 20.72
N LEU A 79 21.13 -0.22 20.20
CA LEU A 79 20.21 0.62 20.95
C LEU A 79 18.80 0.05 20.96
N SER A 80 18.00 0.48 21.95
CA SER A 80 16.60 0.06 22.05
C SER A 80 15.77 0.51 20.85
N TRP A 81 14.81 -0.32 20.43
CA TRP A 81 13.78 0.04 19.45
C TRP A 81 13.00 1.32 19.80
N MET A 82 12.95 1.69 21.09
CA MET A 82 12.33 2.94 21.54
C MET A 82 13.03 4.18 20.96
N VAL A 83 14.37 4.10 20.78
CA VAL A 83 15.13 5.19 20.13
C VAL A 83 14.67 5.36 18.68
N LEU A 84 14.45 4.24 17.97
CA LEU A 84 13.91 4.25 16.61
C LEU A 84 12.52 4.89 16.57
N VAL A 85 11.62 4.52 17.47
CA VAL A 85 10.29 5.14 17.60
C VAL A 85 10.42 6.65 17.88
N GLY A 86 11.37 7.05 18.72
CA GLY A 86 11.66 8.46 19.02
C GLY A 86 12.02 9.28 17.78
N THR A 87 12.64 8.67 16.74
CA THR A 87 12.93 9.38 15.47
C THR A 87 11.68 9.86 14.76
N LEU A 88 10.51 9.27 15.01
CA LEU A 88 9.24 9.68 14.41
C LEU A 88 8.79 11.10 14.82
N PHE A 89 9.33 11.66 15.91
CA PHE A 89 9.09 13.05 16.26
C PHE A 89 9.64 14.03 15.21
N ILE A 90 10.68 13.65 14.46
CA ILE A 90 11.28 14.50 13.43
C ILE A 90 10.27 14.79 12.29
N PRO A 91 9.78 13.75 11.55
CA PRO A 91 8.78 14.00 10.50
C PRO A 91 7.48 14.58 11.07
N LEU A 92 7.08 14.23 12.31
CA LEU A 92 5.93 14.82 12.97
C LEU A 92 6.07 16.34 13.11
N ALA A 93 7.20 16.82 13.61
CA ALA A 93 7.45 18.25 13.76
C ALA A 93 7.49 18.96 12.40
N ILE A 94 8.11 18.34 11.40
CA ILE A 94 8.19 18.90 10.04
C ILE A 94 6.81 19.08 9.45
N TYR A 95 5.95 18.06 9.45
CA TYR A 95 4.64 18.21 8.82
C TYR A 95 3.69 19.12 9.62
N VAL A 96 3.78 19.14 10.96
CA VAL A 96 3.03 20.10 11.77
C VAL A 96 3.41 21.54 11.40
N TYR A 97 4.71 21.82 11.25
CA TYR A 97 5.19 23.13 10.81
C TYR A 97 4.72 23.48 9.39
N LEU A 98 4.85 22.53 8.46
CA LEU A 98 4.49 22.75 7.05
C LEU A 98 2.98 22.96 6.84
N PHE A 99 2.12 22.30 7.65
CA PHE A 99 0.67 22.44 7.49
C PHE A 99 0.05 23.52 8.38
N ALA A 100 0.78 24.05 9.36
CA ALA A 100 0.27 25.08 10.26
C ALA A 100 -0.10 26.34 9.47
N GLY A 101 -1.34 26.80 9.62
CA GLY A 101 -1.84 28.02 9.01
C GLY A 101 -2.16 27.95 7.51
N HIS A 102 -1.95 26.83 6.85
CA HIS A 102 -2.29 26.67 5.43
C HIS A 102 -3.80 26.49 5.23
N LYS A 103 -4.34 27.16 4.22
CA LYS A 103 -5.72 26.99 3.75
C LYS A 103 -5.71 25.96 2.61
N PHE A 104 -6.51 24.92 2.75
CA PHE A 104 -6.67 23.91 1.72
C PHE A 104 -7.82 24.27 0.78
N PRO A 105 -7.71 23.95 -0.54
CA PRO A 105 -8.80 24.17 -1.47
C PRO A 105 -10.00 23.28 -1.11
N PRO A 106 -11.22 23.71 -1.46
CA PRO A 106 -12.41 22.86 -1.31
C PRO A 106 -12.23 21.61 -2.17
N THR A 107 -12.74 20.48 -1.69
CA THR A 107 -12.72 19.21 -2.43
C THR A 107 -13.67 19.27 -3.63
N ASP A 108 -13.45 18.41 -4.65
CA ASP A 108 -14.35 18.28 -5.83
C ASP A 108 -15.81 18.16 -5.43
N ARG A 109 -16.12 17.47 -4.33
CA ARG A 109 -17.46 17.38 -3.77
C ARG A 109 -18.09 18.74 -3.49
N VAL A 110 -17.33 19.64 -2.85
CA VAL A 110 -17.84 20.96 -2.46
C VAL A 110 -18.00 21.84 -3.68
N THR A 111 -17.09 21.77 -4.63
CA THR A 111 -17.11 22.57 -5.87
C THR A 111 -18.17 22.08 -6.87
N SER A 112 -18.40 20.77 -6.98
CA SER A 112 -19.38 20.17 -7.88
C SER A 112 -20.79 20.07 -7.28
N GLY A 113 -20.94 20.35 -5.97
CA GLY A 113 -22.23 20.26 -5.29
C GLY A 113 -22.75 18.84 -5.05
N VAL A 114 -21.93 17.80 -5.29
CA VAL A 114 -22.30 16.39 -5.09
C VAL A 114 -22.59 16.14 -3.61
N THR A 115 -23.77 15.61 -3.32
CA THR A 115 -24.20 15.28 -1.96
C THR A 115 -23.56 13.97 -1.47
N TYR A 116 -23.56 13.78 -0.14
CA TYR A 116 -23.07 12.53 0.44
C TYR A 116 -23.86 11.30 -0.04
N ASN A 117 -25.20 11.43 -0.19
CA ASN A 117 -26.06 10.35 -0.69
C ASN A 117 -25.76 10.00 -2.15
N GLU A 118 -25.43 10.97 -2.99
CA GLU A 118 -25.02 10.72 -4.37
C GLU A 118 -23.70 9.97 -4.42
N MET A 119 -22.71 10.32 -3.59
CA MET A 119 -21.47 9.56 -3.49
C MET A 119 -21.70 8.12 -3.00
N LEU A 120 -22.58 7.91 -2.01
CA LEU A 120 -22.97 6.56 -1.57
C LEU A 120 -23.59 5.77 -2.71
N LYS A 121 -24.55 6.36 -3.43
CA LYS A 121 -25.21 5.73 -4.57
C LYS A 121 -24.20 5.42 -5.69
N ALA A 122 -23.35 6.36 -6.06
CA ALA A 122 -22.32 6.17 -7.07
C ALA A 122 -21.33 5.06 -6.71
N SER A 123 -21.03 4.89 -5.42
CA SER A 123 -20.17 3.81 -4.94
C SER A 123 -20.93 2.48 -4.90
N PHE A 124 -21.97 2.36 -4.11
CA PHE A 124 -22.59 1.08 -3.79
C PHE A 124 -23.53 0.52 -4.88
N ALA A 125 -24.15 1.37 -5.70
CA ALA A 125 -24.98 0.94 -6.81
C ALA A 125 -24.19 0.60 -8.08
N ASN A 126 -22.90 0.86 -8.12
CA ASN A 126 -22.05 0.64 -9.28
C ASN A 126 -21.35 -0.73 -9.21
N PRO A 127 -21.67 -1.69 -10.11
CA PRO A 127 -20.99 -3.00 -10.12
C PRO A 127 -19.47 -2.91 -10.29
N LEU A 128 -18.98 -1.89 -11.01
CA LEU A 128 -17.54 -1.68 -11.19
C LEU A 128 -16.87 -1.32 -9.86
N PHE A 129 -17.56 -0.61 -8.96
CA PHE A 129 -17.03 -0.28 -7.64
C PHE A 129 -16.75 -1.56 -6.82
N TRP A 130 -17.68 -2.51 -6.84
CA TRP A 130 -17.52 -3.79 -6.16
C TRP A 130 -16.41 -4.65 -6.76
N PHE A 131 -16.32 -4.67 -8.10
CA PHE A 131 -15.21 -5.33 -8.77
C PHE A 131 -13.85 -4.74 -8.36
N ILE A 132 -13.71 -3.40 -8.41
CA ILE A 132 -12.48 -2.72 -7.99
C ILE A 132 -12.23 -2.97 -6.49
N GLY A 133 -13.27 -2.92 -5.65
CA GLY A 133 -13.19 -3.21 -4.22
C GLY A 133 -12.67 -4.62 -3.94
N PHE A 134 -13.18 -5.63 -4.64
CA PHE A 134 -12.69 -6.99 -4.53
C PHE A 134 -11.22 -7.11 -4.97
N CYS A 135 -10.85 -6.50 -6.09
CA CYS A 135 -9.46 -6.45 -6.52
C CYS A 135 -8.58 -5.70 -5.49
N MET A 136 -9.11 -4.66 -4.82
CA MET A 136 -8.39 -3.91 -3.77
C MET A 136 -8.06 -4.80 -2.57
N LEU A 137 -8.98 -5.68 -2.15
CA LEU A 137 -8.72 -6.64 -1.09
C LEU A 137 -7.49 -7.50 -1.41
N LEU A 138 -7.40 -7.99 -2.65
CA LEU A 138 -6.32 -8.89 -3.08
C LEU A 138 -5.00 -8.13 -3.33
N THR A 139 -5.05 -6.95 -3.97
CA THR A 139 -3.85 -6.15 -4.25
C THR A 139 -3.22 -5.61 -2.97
N ALA A 140 -4.02 -5.08 -2.05
CA ALA A 140 -3.55 -4.57 -0.76
C ALA A 140 -2.92 -5.70 0.08
N SER A 141 -3.56 -6.86 0.14
CA SER A 141 -3.01 -8.02 0.86
C SER A 141 -1.71 -8.51 0.24
N THR A 142 -1.63 -8.59 -1.10
CA THR A 142 -0.39 -9.00 -1.79
C THR A 142 0.75 -8.03 -1.52
N GLU A 143 0.51 -6.72 -1.58
CA GLU A 143 1.52 -5.68 -1.36
C GLU A 143 1.85 -5.53 0.13
N LEU A 144 0.88 -5.15 0.95
CA LEU A 144 1.11 -4.67 2.31
C LEU A 144 1.28 -5.80 3.32
N ALA A 145 0.48 -6.88 3.26
CA ALA A 145 0.65 -7.96 4.21
C ALA A 145 2.00 -8.66 4.02
N THR A 146 2.40 -8.88 2.76
CA THR A 146 3.71 -9.47 2.45
C THR A 146 4.84 -8.56 2.92
N THR A 147 4.83 -7.27 2.57
CA THR A 147 5.92 -6.35 2.94
C THR A 147 6.03 -6.15 4.44
N GLN A 148 4.92 -6.11 5.17
CA GLN A 148 4.93 -5.98 6.64
C GLN A 148 5.55 -7.20 7.34
N ARG A 149 5.49 -8.38 6.74
CA ARG A 149 6.02 -9.62 7.31
C ARG A 149 7.28 -10.14 6.63
N ILE A 150 7.75 -9.50 5.56
CA ILE A 150 8.86 -10.00 4.74
C ILE A 150 10.12 -10.29 5.58
N SER A 151 10.43 -9.44 6.57
CA SER A 151 11.59 -9.64 7.42
C SER A 151 11.47 -10.91 8.27
N SER A 152 10.32 -11.19 8.88
CA SER A 152 10.11 -12.42 9.65
C SER A 152 9.99 -13.66 8.75
N LEU A 153 9.41 -13.54 7.55
CA LEU A 153 9.31 -14.65 6.60
C LEU A 153 10.67 -15.10 6.06
N LEU A 154 11.63 -14.18 5.95
CA LEU A 154 12.97 -14.47 5.41
C LEU A 154 14.05 -14.61 6.50
N GLU A 155 13.70 -14.59 7.78
CA GLU A 155 14.64 -14.63 8.90
C GLU A 155 15.60 -15.83 8.85
N LYS A 156 15.10 -17.00 8.40
CA LYS A 156 15.91 -18.23 8.31
C LYS A 156 16.69 -18.36 7.00
N THR A 157 16.44 -17.50 6.02
CA THR A 157 17.00 -17.63 4.65
C THR A 157 17.93 -16.49 4.27
N VAL A 158 17.88 -15.35 4.99
CA VAL A 158 18.68 -14.16 4.73
C VAL A 158 19.28 -13.63 6.04
N SER A 159 20.55 -13.27 6.04
CA SER A 159 21.26 -12.78 7.24
C SER A 159 20.71 -11.46 7.79
N ASN A 160 20.26 -10.56 6.92
CA ASN A 160 19.71 -9.26 7.30
C ASN A 160 18.38 -8.99 6.56
N PRO A 161 17.25 -9.60 7.01
CA PRO A 161 15.99 -9.53 6.29
C PRO A 161 15.41 -8.12 6.19
N ILE A 162 15.71 -7.22 7.13
CA ILE A 162 15.28 -5.82 7.10
C ILE A 162 15.82 -5.07 5.87
N LEU A 163 16.99 -5.47 5.36
CA LEU A 163 17.55 -4.89 4.13
C LEU A 163 16.76 -5.34 2.89
N VAL A 164 16.14 -6.52 2.91
CA VAL A 164 15.22 -6.95 1.84
C VAL A 164 13.97 -6.06 1.84
N LEU A 165 13.42 -5.73 3.01
CA LEU A 165 12.32 -4.79 3.15
C LEU A 165 12.69 -3.40 2.58
N ALA A 166 13.87 -2.88 2.94
CA ALA A 166 14.37 -1.62 2.39
C ALA A 166 14.54 -1.68 0.86
N PHE A 167 15.04 -2.80 0.33
CA PHE A 167 15.26 -3.00 -1.10
C PHE A 167 13.95 -3.04 -1.89
N ILE A 168 12.95 -3.80 -1.42
CA ILE A 168 11.61 -3.84 -2.02
C ILE A 168 11.01 -2.43 -2.09
N ASN A 169 11.01 -1.72 -0.96
CA ASN A 169 10.43 -0.39 -0.88
C ASN A 169 11.24 0.66 -1.66
N GLY A 170 12.56 0.49 -1.79
CA GLY A 170 13.41 1.32 -2.65
C GLY A 170 13.01 1.22 -4.12
N ILE A 171 12.79 0.01 -4.62
CA ILE A 171 12.30 -0.21 -5.99
C ILE A 171 10.90 0.39 -6.17
N MET A 172 10.00 0.19 -5.19
CA MET A 172 8.65 0.76 -5.24
C MET A 172 8.68 2.30 -5.25
N MET A 173 9.54 2.90 -4.43
CA MET A 173 9.71 4.36 -4.38
C MET A 173 10.13 4.91 -5.75
N VAL A 174 11.17 4.34 -6.34
CA VAL A 174 11.68 4.76 -7.66
C VAL A 174 10.66 4.45 -8.77
N GLY A 175 10.09 3.25 -8.78
CA GLY A 175 9.13 2.82 -9.80
C GLY A 175 7.87 3.69 -9.87
N ARG A 176 7.35 4.14 -8.73
CA ARG A 176 6.17 5.02 -8.67
C ARG A 176 6.37 6.38 -9.35
N LEU A 177 7.61 6.84 -9.48
CA LEU A 177 7.91 8.06 -10.23
C LEU A 177 7.60 7.92 -11.73
N PHE A 178 7.70 6.70 -12.27
CA PHE A 178 7.47 6.39 -13.69
C PHE A 178 6.03 5.91 -13.99
N ALA A 179 5.14 5.89 -13.01
CA ALA A 179 3.76 5.40 -13.18
C ALA A 179 2.99 6.14 -14.28
N GLY A 180 3.22 7.46 -14.43
CA GLY A 180 2.60 8.28 -15.48
C GLY A 180 2.92 7.75 -16.88
N ASP A 181 4.19 7.55 -17.17
CA ASP A 181 4.66 7.08 -18.49
C ASP A 181 4.15 5.67 -18.80
N ILE A 182 4.07 4.82 -17.79
CA ILE A 182 3.57 3.44 -17.93
C ILE A 182 2.06 3.45 -18.20
N VAL A 183 1.27 4.21 -17.44
CA VAL A 183 -0.19 4.24 -17.61
C VAL A 183 -0.62 4.86 -18.93
N HIS A 184 0.13 5.84 -19.45
CA HIS A 184 -0.12 6.40 -20.79
C HIS A 184 0.08 5.37 -21.90
N LYS A 185 1.01 4.42 -21.73
CA LYS A 185 1.28 3.36 -22.72
C LYS A 185 0.37 2.14 -22.57
N LEU A 186 0.07 1.75 -21.33
CA LEU A 186 -0.56 0.46 -21.05
C LEU A 186 -2.05 0.55 -20.66
N SER A 187 -2.56 1.64 -20.20
CA SER A 187 -3.80 1.81 -19.43
C SER A 187 -3.72 1.27 -17.98
N ILE A 188 -4.64 1.74 -17.13
CA ILE A 188 -4.73 1.34 -15.72
C ILE A 188 -4.88 -0.18 -15.57
N THR A 189 -5.80 -0.78 -16.31
CA THR A 189 -6.12 -2.21 -16.22
C THR A 189 -4.96 -3.10 -16.66
N LYS A 190 -4.28 -2.74 -17.75
CA LYS A 190 -3.10 -3.50 -18.23
C LYS A 190 -1.91 -3.35 -17.30
N MET A 191 -1.71 -2.16 -16.74
CA MET A 191 -0.67 -1.93 -15.73
C MET A 191 -0.87 -2.85 -14.52
N LEU A 192 -2.09 -2.94 -13.98
CA LEU A 192 -2.44 -3.84 -12.87
C LEU A 192 -2.31 -5.31 -13.26
N PHE A 193 -2.64 -5.68 -14.49
CA PHE A 193 -2.47 -7.05 -15.00
C PHE A 193 -0.99 -7.48 -14.99
N PHE A 194 -0.10 -6.67 -15.57
CA PHE A 194 1.34 -6.98 -15.56
C PHE A 194 1.92 -6.94 -14.15
N SER A 195 1.48 -6.00 -13.30
CA SER A 195 1.83 -5.96 -11.89
C SER A 195 1.49 -7.26 -11.18
N SER A 196 0.32 -7.85 -11.46
CA SER A 196 -0.09 -9.12 -10.87
C SER A 196 0.80 -10.29 -11.32
N ILE A 197 1.22 -10.32 -12.60
CA ILE A 197 2.15 -11.33 -13.11
C ILE A 197 3.50 -11.25 -12.39
N PHE A 198 4.10 -10.07 -12.30
CA PHE A 198 5.39 -9.89 -11.62
C PHE A 198 5.29 -10.18 -10.13
N SER A 199 4.18 -9.83 -9.47
CA SER A 199 3.94 -10.15 -8.06
C SER A 199 3.88 -11.66 -7.83
N PHE A 200 3.16 -12.39 -8.69
CA PHE A 200 3.10 -13.86 -8.65
C PHE A 200 4.48 -14.49 -8.80
N LEU A 201 5.20 -14.12 -9.86
CA LEU A 201 6.54 -14.66 -10.14
C LEU A 201 7.52 -14.35 -9.01
N GLY A 202 7.45 -13.13 -8.46
CA GLY A 202 8.27 -12.70 -7.34
C GLY A 202 8.00 -13.48 -6.06
N LEU A 203 6.73 -13.69 -5.68
CA LEU A 203 6.34 -14.48 -4.51
C LEU A 203 6.73 -15.96 -4.67
N LEU A 204 6.47 -16.53 -5.85
CA LEU A 204 6.84 -17.90 -6.14
C LEU A 204 8.35 -18.11 -6.07
N TRP A 205 9.13 -17.17 -6.58
CA TRP A 205 10.59 -17.23 -6.47
C TRP A 205 11.08 -17.01 -5.04
N LEU A 206 10.52 -16.04 -4.30
CA LEU A 206 10.85 -15.78 -2.90
C LEU A 206 10.59 -17.00 -2.01
N SER A 207 9.57 -17.81 -2.30
CA SER A 207 9.26 -19.00 -1.52
C SER A 207 10.34 -20.09 -1.58
N SER A 208 11.24 -20.04 -2.56
CA SER A 208 12.33 -21.00 -2.72
C SER A 208 13.73 -20.35 -2.69
N ALA A 209 13.81 -19.01 -2.64
CA ALA A 209 15.06 -18.28 -2.70
C ALA A 209 15.78 -18.28 -1.35
N THR A 210 17.13 -18.27 -1.40
CA THR A 210 18.01 -18.19 -0.22
C THR A 210 19.15 -17.22 -0.49
N GLY A 211 19.67 -16.58 0.55
CA GLY A 211 20.81 -15.68 0.46
C GLY A 211 20.63 -14.56 -0.57
N ALA A 212 21.60 -14.37 -1.46
CA ALA A 212 21.59 -13.31 -2.46
C ALA A 212 20.43 -13.44 -3.49
N SER A 213 19.99 -14.68 -3.80
CA SER A 213 18.87 -14.90 -4.72
C SER A 213 17.55 -14.33 -4.20
N SER A 214 17.39 -14.22 -2.88
CA SER A 214 16.22 -13.59 -2.25
C SER A 214 16.09 -12.11 -2.62
N PHE A 215 17.20 -11.39 -2.83
CA PHE A 215 17.15 -10.00 -3.30
C PHE A 215 16.66 -9.90 -4.75
N LEU A 216 17.09 -10.83 -5.63
CA LEU A 216 16.61 -10.84 -7.01
C LEU A 216 15.11 -11.14 -7.08
N ALA A 217 14.67 -12.15 -6.33
CA ALA A 217 13.24 -12.50 -6.22
C ALA A 217 12.42 -11.34 -5.62
N ALA A 218 12.95 -10.69 -4.57
CA ALA A 218 12.35 -9.50 -3.96
C ALA A 218 12.26 -8.33 -4.95
N GLY A 219 13.24 -8.17 -5.84
CA GLY A 219 13.21 -7.19 -6.92
C GLY A 219 12.08 -7.43 -7.91
N VAL A 220 11.87 -8.67 -8.34
CA VAL A 220 10.73 -9.05 -9.21
C VAL A 220 9.40 -8.81 -8.50
N PHE A 221 9.29 -9.19 -7.23
CA PHE A 221 8.11 -8.92 -6.41
C PHE A 221 7.84 -7.42 -6.28
N ALA A 222 8.86 -6.63 -5.99
CA ALA A 222 8.76 -5.18 -5.83
C ALA A 222 8.26 -4.47 -7.09
N ILE A 223 8.74 -4.87 -8.28
CA ILE A 223 8.24 -4.37 -9.58
C ILE A 223 6.75 -4.70 -9.72
N GLY A 224 6.35 -5.90 -9.29
CA GLY A 224 4.96 -6.33 -9.32
C GLY A 224 4.06 -5.48 -8.45
N VAL A 225 4.36 -5.35 -7.17
CA VAL A 225 3.47 -4.65 -6.21
C VAL A 225 3.59 -3.12 -6.27
N CYS A 226 4.59 -2.59 -6.96
CA CYS A 226 4.92 -1.17 -7.01
C CYS A 226 3.71 -0.27 -7.24
N TYR A 227 2.80 -0.69 -8.12
CA TYR A 227 1.69 0.13 -8.60
C TYR A 227 0.32 -0.25 -8.01
N PHE A 228 0.22 -1.26 -7.15
CA PHE A 228 -1.07 -1.76 -6.69
C PHE A 228 -1.88 -0.70 -5.95
N TRP A 229 -1.44 -0.28 -4.78
CA TRP A 229 -2.21 0.64 -3.94
C TRP A 229 -2.62 1.95 -4.64
N PRO A 230 -1.70 2.78 -5.14
CA PRO A 230 -2.07 4.07 -5.71
C PRO A 230 -2.85 3.95 -7.01
N THR A 231 -2.58 2.90 -7.81
CA THR A 231 -3.29 2.69 -9.08
C THR A 231 -4.71 2.18 -8.85
N MET A 232 -4.96 1.38 -7.81
CA MET A 232 -6.31 0.97 -7.43
C MET A 232 -7.15 2.17 -6.98
N LEU A 233 -6.58 3.08 -6.17
CA LEU A 233 -7.25 4.34 -5.81
C LEU A 233 -7.53 5.19 -7.04
N SER A 234 -6.57 5.32 -7.94
CA SER A 234 -6.76 6.08 -9.18
C SER A 234 -7.79 5.45 -10.11
N PHE A 235 -7.93 4.11 -10.09
CA PHE A 235 -8.95 3.41 -10.86
C PHE A 235 -10.37 3.89 -10.48
N VAL A 236 -10.65 4.01 -9.18
CA VAL A 236 -11.92 4.57 -8.69
C VAL A 236 -12.03 6.05 -9.06
N ALA A 237 -10.99 6.86 -8.78
CA ALA A 237 -11.00 8.29 -9.05
C ALA A 237 -11.22 8.65 -10.54
N VAL A 238 -10.79 7.77 -11.46
CA VAL A 238 -10.93 7.97 -12.91
C VAL A 238 -12.23 7.38 -13.46
N LYS A 239 -12.61 6.18 -13.00
CA LYS A 239 -13.74 5.44 -13.59
C LYS A 239 -15.06 5.68 -12.88
N ILE A 240 -15.02 6.15 -11.63
CA ILE A 240 -16.22 6.43 -10.82
C ILE A 240 -16.02 7.78 -10.11
N PRO A 241 -15.89 8.88 -10.86
CA PRO A 241 -15.56 10.20 -10.28
C PRO A 241 -16.62 10.67 -9.29
N ASP A 242 -17.90 10.33 -9.50
CA ASP A 242 -19.01 10.71 -8.63
C ASP A 242 -18.97 10.04 -7.24
N SER A 243 -18.15 8.99 -7.06
CA SER A 243 -17.88 8.41 -5.74
C SER A 243 -17.04 9.32 -4.84
N GLY A 244 -16.31 10.26 -5.42
CA GLY A 244 -15.57 11.32 -4.76
C GLY A 244 -14.63 10.83 -3.65
N ALA A 245 -14.53 11.65 -2.61
CA ALA A 245 -13.71 11.34 -1.43
C ALA A 245 -14.18 10.08 -0.69
N LEU A 246 -15.50 9.82 -0.69
CA LEU A 246 -16.07 8.64 -0.05
C LEU A 246 -15.59 7.35 -0.73
N GLY A 247 -15.64 7.29 -2.07
CA GLY A 247 -15.18 6.12 -2.82
C GLY A 247 -13.70 5.80 -2.57
N LEU A 248 -12.83 6.81 -2.54
CA LEU A 248 -11.41 6.65 -2.25
C LEU A 248 -11.18 6.16 -0.81
N SER A 249 -11.89 6.74 0.17
CA SER A 249 -11.79 6.32 1.58
C SER A 249 -12.28 4.90 1.81
N LEU A 250 -13.39 4.49 1.15
CA LEU A 250 -13.89 3.12 1.19
C LEU A 250 -12.88 2.13 0.61
N MET A 251 -12.24 2.47 -0.52
CA MET A 251 -11.19 1.61 -1.10
C MET A 251 -10.01 1.45 -0.16
N GLY A 252 -9.51 2.54 0.43
CA GLY A 252 -8.44 2.48 1.43
C GLY A 252 -8.83 1.62 2.64
N GLY A 253 -10.05 1.82 3.16
CA GLY A 253 -10.59 1.03 4.27
C GLY A 253 -10.70 -0.47 3.94
N LEU A 254 -11.24 -0.82 2.77
CA LEU A 254 -11.31 -2.22 2.30
C LEU A 254 -9.91 -2.84 2.18
N GLY A 255 -8.95 -2.11 1.61
CA GLY A 255 -7.57 -2.57 1.48
C GLY A 255 -6.96 -2.89 2.84
N MET A 256 -7.01 -1.95 3.80
CA MET A 256 -6.44 -2.16 5.14
C MET A 256 -7.16 -3.24 5.94
N PHE A 257 -8.48 -3.37 5.75
CA PHE A 257 -9.25 -4.47 6.35
C PHE A 257 -8.76 -5.84 5.86
N SER A 258 -8.54 -6.00 4.56
CA SER A 258 -8.03 -7.26 4.01
C SER A 258 -6.61 -7.56 4.47
N VAL A 259 -5.75 -6.55 4.57
CA VAL A 259 -4.39 -6.69 5.12
C VAL A 259 -4.44 -7.25 6.54
N SER A 260 -5.34 -6.73 7.39
CA SER A 260 -5.50 -7.20 8.77
C SER A 260 -5.88 -8.68 8.83
N ILE A 261 -6.81 -9.13 7.97
CA ILE A 261 -7.22 -10.53 7.89
C ILE A 261 -6.05 -11.41 7.43
N VAL A 262 -5.35 -11.01 6.36
CA VAL A 262 -4.25 -11.80 5.81
C VAL A 262 -3.08 -11.87 6.77
N LEU A 263 -2.76 -10.80 7.49
CA LEU A 263 -1.74 -10.82 8.54
C LEU A 263 -2.09 -11.77 9.68
N TRP A 264 -3.36 -11.85 10.05
CA TRP A 264 -3.83 -12.82 11.03
C TRP A 264 -3.70 -14.27 10.51
N VAL A 265 -4.10 -14.53 9.27
CA VAL A 265 -3.93 -15.85 8.62
C VAL A 265 -2.46 -16.23 8.56
N MET A 266 -1.57 -15.31 8.14
CA MET A 266 -0.12 -15.56 8.12
C MET A 266 0.43 -15.90 9.50
N GLY A 267 0.00 -15.17 10.54
CA GLY A 267 0.37 -15.47 11.93
C GLY A 267 -0.08 -16.87 12.33
N SER A 268 -1.33 -17.22 12.07
CA SER A 268 -1.88 -18.55 12.36
C SER A 268 -1.17 -19.69 11.60
N MET A 269 -0.74 -19.45 10.35
CA MET A 269 0.06 -20.44 9.61
C MET A 269 1.42 -20.67 10.27
N MET A 270 2.08 -19.61 10.72
CA MET A 270 3.38 -19.70 11.40
C MET A 270 3.26 -20.39 12.78
N ASP A 271 2.15 -20.17 13.50
CA ASP A 271 1.84 -20.84 14.75
C ASP A 271 1.59 -22.36 14.56
N LEU A 272 1.19 -22.79 13.34
CA LEU A 272 1.03 -24.19 12.93
C LEU A 272 2.28 -24.77 12.25
N ASP A 273 3.46 -24.21 12.56
CA ASP A 273 4.76 -24.63 12.04
C ASP A 273 4.97 -24.45 10.53
N ALA A 274 4.13 -23.69 9.84
CA ALA A 274 4.39 -23.34 8.45
C ALA A 274 5.66 -22.48 8.34
N SER A 275 6.53 -22.81 7.41
CA SER A 275 7.71 -22.01 7.14
C SER A 275 7.37 -20.68 6.48
N GLY A 276 8.30 -19.71 6.52
CA GLY A 276 8.16 -18.50 5.74
C GLY A 276 8.02 -18.77 4.24
N ALA A 277 8.67 -19.83 3.73
CA ALA A 277 8.55 -20.31 2.36
C ALA A 277 7.12 -20.76 2.02
N ASP A 278 6.50 -21.58 2.88
CA ASP A 278 5.12 -22.06 2.71
C ASP A 278 4.13 -20.90 2.73
N THR A 279 4.35 -19.95 3.62
CA THR A 279 3.52 -18.74 3.71
C THR A 279 3.62 -17.90 2.44
N LEU A 280 4.82 -17.65 1.91
CA LEU A 280 5.03 -16.91 0.66
C LEU A 280 4.42 -17.65 -0.55
N TYR A 281 4.57 -18.98 -0.60
CA TYR A 281 3.93 -19.80 -1.63
C TYR A 281 2.41 -19.68 -1.57
N THR A 282 1.81 -19.78 -0.39
CA THR A 282 0.36 -19.63 -0.20
C THR A 282 -0.13 -18.25 -0.62
N LEU A 283 0.61 -17.19 -0.26
CA LEU A 283 0.27 -15.82 -0.66
C LEU A 283 0.30 -15.61 -2.18
N SER A 284 1.07 -16.42 -2.92
CA SER A 284 1.15 -16.31 -4.38
C SER A 284 -0.18 -16.59 -5.09
N ILE A 285 -1.16 -17.19 -4.40
CA ILE A 285 -2.51 -17.42 -4.93
C ILE A 285 -3.27 -16.09 -5.17
N LEU A 286 -3.00 -15.07 -4.35
CA LEU A 286 -3.68 -13.78 -4.46
C LEU A 286 -3.41 -13.10 -5.82
N PRO A 287 -2.16 -12.91 -6.26
CA PRO A 287 -1.90 -12.34 -7.58
C PRO A 287 -2.32 -13.26 -8.74
N VAL A 288 -2.41 -14.59 -8.56
CA VAL A 288 -2.98 -15.48 -9.59
C VAL A 288 -4.45 -15.13 -9.87
N ILE A 289 -5.24 -14.92 -8.82
CA ILE A 289 -6.63 -14.48 -8.97
C ILE A 289 -6.69 -13.11 -9.66
N LEU A 290 -5.80 -12.19 -9.29
CA LEU A 290 -5.72 -10.86 -9.92
C LEU A 290 -5.34 -10.93 -11.42
N ILE A 291 -4.45 -11.83 -11.83
CA ILE A 291 -4.11 -12.06 -13.24
C ILE A 291 -5.38 -12.41 -14.03
N VAL A 292 -6.20 -13.32 -13.52
CA VAL A 292 -7.46 -13.70 -14.14
C VAL A 292 -8.42 -12.52 -14.22
N LEU A 293 -8.65 -11.82 -13.11
CA LEU A 293 -9.60 -10.71 -13.03
C LEU A 293 -9.20 -9.53 -13.93
N PHE A 294 -7.96 -9.07 -13.84
CA PHE A 294 -7.49 -7.97 -14.69
C PHE A 294 -7.31 -8.40 -16.13
N GLY A 295 -6.98 -9.68 -16.40
CA GLY A 295 -6.94 -10.24 -17.75
C GLY A 295 -8.31 -10.20 -18.45
N ILE A 296 -9.36 -10.70 -17.78
CA ILE A 296 -10.75 -10.62 -18.28
C ILE A 296 -11.17 -9.17 -18.50
N ARG A 297 -10.87 -8.29 -17.53
CA ARG A 297 -11.22 -6.86 -17.65
C ARG A 297 -10.50 -6.18 -18.81
N ALA A 298 -9.22 -6.46 -19.03
CA ALA A 298 -8.44 -5.91 -20.13
C ALA A 298 -8.98 -6.38 -21.50
N LEU A 299 -9.38 -7.66 -21.61
CA LEU A 299 -10.02 -8.17 -22.82
C LEU A 299 -11.37 -7.49 -23.11
N TYR A 300 -12.17 -7.28 -22.08
CA TYR A 300 -13.44 -6.57 -22.19
C TYR A 300 -13.25 -5.12 -22.67
N GLU A 301 -12.31 -4.37 -22.06
CA GLU A 301 -11.98 -3.00 -22.47
C GLU A 301 -11.46 -2.93 -23.91
N ASN A 302 -10.60 -3.87 -24.33
CA ASN A 302 -10.11 -3.94 -25.70
C ASN A 302 -11.24 -4.23 -26.72
N LYS A 303 -12.24 -5.05 -26.34
CA LYS A 303 -13.41 -5.34 -27.20
C LYS A 303 -14.30 -4.11 -27.38
N GLN A 304 -14.53 -3.36 -26.30
CA GLN A 304 -15.28 -2.11 -26.37
C GLN A 304 -14.58 -1.05 -27.24
N ALA A 305 -13.27 -0.89 -27.09
CA ALA A 305 -12.49 0.06 -27.87
C ALA A 305 -12.44 -0.26 -29.36
N LYS A 306 -12.67 -1.52 -29.77
CA LYS A 306 -12.77 -1.92 -31.19
C LYS A 306 -14.19 -1.76 -31.76
N ALA A 307 -15.18 -1.67 -30.90
CA ALA A 307 -16.59 -1.55 -31.28
C ALA A 307 -17.07 -0.07 -31.34
N ALA A 308 -16.31 0.83 -30.76
CA ALA A 308 -16.49 2.29 -30.80
C ALA A 308 -15.66 2.93 -31.93
#